data_a931cef213fcbfbaa62e5f4954a1264c
#
_entry.id   a931cef213fcbfbaa62e5f4954a1264c
#
_cell.length_a   1.000
_cell.length_b   1.000
_cell.length_c   1.000
_cell.angle_alpha   90.00
_cell.angle_beta   90.00
_cell.angle_gamma   90.00
#
_symmetry.space_group_name_H-M   'P 1'
#
loop_
_entity.id
_entity.type
_entity.pdbx_description
1 polymer ?
#
loop_
_entity_poly.entity_id
_entity_poly.type
_entity_poly.pdbx_seq_one_letter_code
_entity_poly.pdbx_strand_id
1 'polypeptide(L)'
;MKILLVNKYFNMHGGSETYFFGLADLLRQAGHEVIFFAMQDEKNLPCEQSAYFVSNVEFNGELTAAQKLKAAFRMVYSFEAKKKISALIEKEKPDIIHINLFHRVLTASIVDAAKKHGIPVVFTMHDLNCVCPNHVMLDHGKICEACLHGNYWNCVKRVCFKDSRAKCLMAAIESDFNKRSGLYRKIDLFITPSECYKNKLEVSGLTKSPIVHMKNFLPADTKYAVQGKRGDYVLYYGRLSAEKGILTLVRAMEKLENVPLIIVGTGPEEDAIRAEIEAHHLNQRVTMVGFQSGENLWQYVRNCACVVVPSE
;
A
#
# COMPACT_ATOMS: atom_id res chain seq x y z
N MET A 1 -13.72 5.18 -22.51
CA MET A 1 -12.32 4.71 -22.57
C MET A 1 -12.23 3.35 -21.90
N LYS A 2 -11.34 2.48 -22.36
CA LYS A 2 -11.00 1.23 -21.69
C LYS A 2 -9.74 1.43 -20.83
N ILE A 3 -9.84 1.25 -19.53
CA ILE A 3 -8.80 1.55 -18.55
C ILE A 3 -8.29 0.24 -17.94
N LEU A 4 -6.99 -0.03 -18.05
CA LEU A 4 -6.37 -1.16 -17.38
C LEU A 4 -5.84 -0.70 -16.01
N LEU A 5 -6.54 -1.11 -14.96
CA LEU A 5 -6.11 -0.89 -13.57
C LEU A 5 -5.16 -2.01 -13.14
N VAL A 6 -4.01 -1.61 -12.61
CA VAL A 6 -2.96 -2.53 -12.18
C VAL A 6 -2.70 -2.37 -10.70
N ASN A 7 -2.80 -3.46 -9.95
CA ASN A 7 -2.42 -3.53 -8.54
C ASN A 7 -1.75 -4.88 -8.24
N LYS A 8 -0.88 -4.90 -7.25
CA LYS A 8 -0.24 -6.14 -6.81
C LYS A 8 -1.27 -7.15 -6.30
N TYR A 9 -2.15 -6.72 -5.40
CA TYR A 9 -3.19 -7.55 -4.79
C TYR A 9 -4.54 -7.32 -5.46
N PHE A 10 -5.34 -8.37 -5.60
CA PHE A 10 -6.71 -8.31 -6.11
C PHE A 10 -7.73 -8.80 -5.07
N ASN A 11 -7.47 -8.47 -3.82
CA ASN A 11 -8.33 -8.74 -2.66
C ASN A 11 -8.24 -7.57 -1.69
N MET A 12 -9.14 -7.51 -0.72
CA MET A 12 -9.16 -6.44 0.29
C MET A 12 -8.05 -6.67 1.33
N HIS A 13 -6.88 -6.10 1.09
CA HIS A 13 -5.68 -6.26 1.92
C HIS A 13 -5.41 -5.04 2.81
N GLY A 14 -5.73 -3.83 2.33
CA GLY A 14 -5.49 -2.58 3.06
C GLY A 14 -6.08 -1.34 2.36
N GLY A 15 -5.61 -0.16 2.75
CA GLY A 15 -6.13 1.11 2.23
C GLY A 15 -5.87 1.31 0.73
N SER A 16 -4.75 0.81 0.21
CA SER A 16 -4.45 0.87 -1.22
C SER A 16 -5.44 0.07 -2.07
N GLU A 17 -5.92 -1.06 -1.56
CA GLU A 17 -6.91 -1.89 -2.24
C GLU A 17 -8.31 -1.27 -2.12
N THR A 18 -8.64 -0.65 -0.98
CA THR A 18 -9.87 0.15 -0.86
C THR A 18 -9.91 1.27 -1.89
N TYR A 19 -8.80 1.99 -2.07
CA TYR A 19 -8.66 3.00 -3.13
C TYR A 19 -8.79 2.37 -4.53
N PHE A 20 -8.09 1.27 -4.79
CA PHE A 20 -8.06 0.59 -6.08
C PHE A 20 -9.46 0.14 -6.56
N PHE A 21 -10.20 -0.54 -5.70
CA PHE A 21 -11.56 -0.98 -6.04
C PHE A 21 -12.53 0.19 -6.10
N GLY A 22 -12.44 1.15 -5.18
CA GLY A 22 -13.24 2.37 -5.23
C GLY A 22 -12.99 3.19 -6.49
N LEU A 23 -11.75 3.28 -6.96
CA LEU A 23 -11.41 3.92 -8.23
C LEU A 23 -12.06 3.18 -9.42
N ALA A 24 -12.01 1.84 -9.40
CA ALA A 24 -12.65 1.04 -10.45
C ALA A 24 -14.15 1.33 -10.54
N ASP A 25 -14.82 1.43 -9.40
CA ASP A 25 -16.26 1.71 -9.33
C ASP A 25 -16.59 3.14 -9.81
N LEU A 26 -15.80 4.14 -9.39
CA LEU A 26 -15.97 5.51 -9.88
C LEU A 26 -15.77 5.63 -11.40
N LEU A 27 -14.76 4.95 -11.94
CA LEU A 27 -14.50 4.96 -13.38
C LEU A 27 -15.64 4.28 -14.16
N ARG A 28 -16.19 3.18 -13.65
CA ARG A 28 -17.36 2.51 -14.25
C ARG A 28 -18.61 3.40 -14.19
N GLN A 29 -18.86 4.07 -13.06
CA GLN A 29 -19.95 5.05 -12.94
C GLN A 29 -19.80 6.23 -13.91
N ALA A 30 -18.56 6.62 -14.22
CA ALA A 30 -18.25 7.63 -15.24
C ALA A 30 -18.36 7.10 -16.68
N GLY A 31 -18.82 5.87 -16.91
CA GLY A 31 -19.02 5.27 -18.22
C GLY A 31 -17.75 4.70 -18.87
N HIS A 32 -16.72 4.41 -18.10
CA HIS A 32 -15.50 3.78 -18.61
C HIS A 32 -15.55 2.26 -18.43
N GLU A 33 -14.94 1.54 -19.37
CA GLU A 33 -14.68 0.11 -19.25
C GLU A 33 -13.41 -0.09 -18.40
N VAL A 34 -13.50 -0.92 -17.38
CA VAL A 34 -12.38 -1.18 -16.44
C VAL A 34 -12.03 -2.65 -16.47
N ILE A 35 -10.78 -2.94 -16.81
CA ILE A 35 -10.16 -4.26 -16.79
C ILE A 35 -8.98 -4.28 -15.80
N PHE A 36 -8.54 -5.46 -15.38
CA PHE A 36 -7.61 -5.59 -14.28
C PHE A 36 -6.39 -6.44 -14.60
N PHE A 37 -5.27 -6.10 -13.95
CA PHE A 37 -4.06 -6.90 -13.94
C PHE A 37 -3.46 -6.93 -12.53
N ALA A 38 -3.19 -8.13 -12.01
CA ALA A 38 -2.69 -8.32 -10.65
C ALA A 38 -1.81 -9.59 -10.53
N MET A 39 -1.46 -9.98 -9.31
CA MET A 39 -0.90 -11.30 -9.04
C MET A 39 -2.00 -12.31 -8.65
N GLN A 40 -1.72 -13.59 -8.87
CA GLN A 40 -2.56 -14.69 -8.42
C GLN A 40 -2.46 -14.85 -6.92
N ASP A 41 -3.60 -14.99 -6.26
CA ASP A 41 -3.72 -15.27 -4.84
C ASP A 41 -5.04 -16.02 -4.62
N GLU A 42 -5.08 -16.96 -3.67
CA GLU A 42 -6.29 -17.73 -3.35
C GLU A 42 -7.44 -16.84 -2.84
N LYS A 43 -7.11 -15.68 -2.28
CA LYS A 43 -8.06 -14.71 -1.74
C LYS A 43 -8.56 -13.70 -2.78
N ASN A 44 -8.12 -13.82 -4.03
CA ASN A 44 -8.53 -12.89 -5.08
C ASN A 44 -10.03 -12.93 -5.31
N LEU A 45 -10.59 -11.76 -5.55
CA LEU A 45 -11.98 -11.64 -6.01
C LEU A 45 -12.12 -12.24 -7.42
N PRO A 46 -13.31 -12.70 -7.83
CA PRO A 46 -13.55 -13.17 -9.20
C PRO A 46 -13.21 -12.08 -10.23
N CYS A 47 -12.49 -12.47 -11.29
CA CYS A 47 -12.06 -11.55 -12.35
C CYS A 47 -11.91 -12.29 -13.67
N GLU A 48 -12.49 -11.74 -14.75
CA GLU A 48 -12.39 -12.32 -16.10
C GLU A 48 -10.96 -12.37 -16.61
N GLN A 49 -10.13 -11.39 -16.21
CA GLN A 49 -8.73 -11.31 -16.60
C GLN A 49 -7.78 -12.18 -15.74
N SER A 50 -8.30 -12.95 -14.78
CA SER A 50 -7.49 -13.72 -13.82
C SER A 50 -6.49 -14.67 -14.46
N ALA A 51 -6.77 -15.19 -15.66
CA ALA A 51 -5.85 -16.03 -16.44
C ALA A 51 -4.53 -15.32 -16.81
N TYR A 52 -4.55 -13.99 -16.87
CA TYR A 52 -3.38 -13.15 -17.14
C TYR A 52 -2.64 -12.72 -15.88
N PHE A 53 -3.16 -13.02 -14.70
CA PHE A 53 -2.51 -12.61 -13.44
C PHE A 53 -1.17 -13.33 -13.26
N VAL A 54 -0.21 -12.62 -12.69
CA VAL A 54 1.17 -13.10 -12.49
C VAL A 54 1.19 -14.09 -11.33
N SER A 55 1.91 -15.19 -11.48
CA SER A 55 2.03 -16.17 -10.40
C SER A 55 2.64 -15.54 -9.15
N ASN A 56 2.07 -15.90 -7.99
CA ASN A 56 2.62 -15.48 -6.70
C ASN A 56 3.99 -16.14 -6.48
N VAL A 57 4.93 -15.39 -5.89
CA VAL A 57 6.22 -15.95 -5.45
C VAL A 57 6.10 -16.20 -3.97
N GLU A 58 5.67 -17.39 -3.62
CA GLU A 58 5.71 -17.84 -2.24
C GLU A 58 7.15 -18.13 -1.82
N PHE A 59 7.62 -17.43 -0.80
CA PHE A 59 8.88 -17.75 -0.13
C PHE A 59 8.69 -18.75 1.04
N ASN A 60 7.51 -19.38 1.10
CA ASN A 60 7.13 -20.32 2.15
C ASN A 60 7.56 -21.73 1.73
N GLY A 61 8.78 -22.11 2.11
CA GLY A 61 9.33 -23.43 1.88
C GLY A 61 10.86 -23.46 1.83
N GLU A 62 11.46 -24.62 1.89
CA GLU A 62 12.89 -24.84 1.69
C GLU A 62 13.26 -24.67 0.21
N LEU A 63 13.45 -23.42 -0.21
CA LEU A 63 13.92 -23.12 -1.56
C LEU A 63 15.41 -23.43 -1.69
N THR A 64 15.81 -24.11 -2.76
CA THR A 64 17.20 -24.28 -3.15
C THR A 64 17.86 -22.91 -3.45
N ALA A 65 19.19 -22.84 -3.39
CA ALA A 65 19.93 -21.62 -3.72
C ALA A 65 19.61 -21.07 -5.12
N ALA A 66 19.43 -21.95 -6.11
CA ALA A 66 19.06 -21.57 -7.48
C ALA A 66 17.64 -21.00 -7.54
N GLN A 67 16.68 -21.57 -6.81
CA GLN A 67 15.31 -21.03 -6.72
C GLN A 67 15.28 -19.69 -6.02
N LYS A 68 16.04 -19.49 -4.95
CA LYS A 68 16.18 -18.18 -4.27
C LYS A 68 16.76 -17.13 -5.21
N LEU A 69 17.79 -17.49 -5.98
CA LEU A 69 18.40 -16.59 -6.96
C LEU A 69 17.41 -16.20 -8.07
N LYS A 70 16.68 -17.18 -8.63
CA LYS A 70 15.63 -16.94 -9.62
C LYS A 70 14.52 -16.05 -9.10
N ALA A 71 14.07 -16.27 -7.86
CA ALA A 71 13.07 -15.44 -7.20
C ALA A 71 13.58 -14.01 -6.99
N ALA A 72 14.86 -13.85 -6.60
CA ALA A 72 15.49 -12.55 -6.43
C ALA A 72 15.55 -11.77 -7.77
N PHE A 73 15.97 -12.40 -8.86
CA PHE A 73 15.96 -11.77 -10.19
C PHE A 73 14.54 -11.37 -10.61
N ARG A 74 13.54 -12.23 -10.36
CA ARG A 74 12.14 -11.95 -10.68
C ARG A 74 11.61 -10.75 -9.90
N MET A 75 12.05 -10.51 -8.65
CA MET A 75 11.67 -9.34 -7.86
C MET A 75 12.21 -8.02 -8.45
N VAL A 76 13.33 -8.07 -9.17
CA VAL A 76 13.91 -6.88 -9.83
C VAL A 76 13.26 -6.65 -11.19
N TYR A 77 13.07 -7.73 -12.00
CA TYR A 77 12.46 -7.65 -13.32
C TYR A 77 11.73 -8.95 -13.66
N SER A 78 10.40 -8.89 -13.78
CA SER A 78 9.54 -10.04 -14.05
C SER A 78 9.23 -10.17 -15.54
N PHE A 79 9.91 -11.11 -16.22
CA PHE A 79 9.59 -11.44 -17.62
C PHE A 79 8.20 -12.05 -17.76
N GLU A 80 7.70 -12.77 -16.73
CA GLU A 80 6.34 -13.30 -16.71
C GLU A 80 5.32 -12.18 -16.70
N ALA A 81 5.48 -11.18 -15.82
CA ALA A 81 4.59 -10.02 -15.77
C ALA A 81 4.56 -9.27 -17.11
N LYS A 82 5.74 -9.05 -17.72
CA LYS A 82 5.85 -8.43 -19.03
C LYS A 82 5.09 -9.20 -20.11
N LYS A 83 5.27 -10.53 -20.17
CA LYS A 83 4.60 -11.38 -21.17
C LYS A 83 3.09 -11.39 -20.98
N LYS A 84 2.63 -11.55 -19.73
CA LYS A 84 1.20 -11.65 -19.41
C LYS A 84 0.46 -10.32 -19.62
N ILE A 85 1.04 -9.19 -19.20
CA ILE A 85 0.43 -7.88 -19.44
C ILE A 85 0.44 -7.53 -20.94
N SER A 86 1.51 -7.86 -21.70
CA SER A 86 1.52 -7.66 -23.16
C SER A 86 0.40 -8.45 -23.83
N ALA A 87 0.19 -9.71 -23.48
CA ALA A 87 -0.90 -10.53 -24.03
C ALA A 87 -2.28 -9.95 -23.66
N LEU A 88 -2.44 -9.43 -22.44
CA LEU A 88 -3.68 -8.76 -22.04
C LEU A 88 -3.90 -7.45 -22.84
N ILE A 89 -2.86 -6.66 -23.03
CA ILE A 89 -2.91 -5.42 -23.81
C ILE A 89 -3.30 -5.72 -25.27
N GLU A 90 -2.70 -6.73 -25.89
CA GLU A 90 -3.01 -7.14 -27.28
C GLU A 90 -4.46 -7.57 -27.46
N LYS A 91 -5.01 -8.29 -26.45
CA LYS A 91 -6.39 -8.75 -26.45
C LYS A 91 -7.38 -7.62 -26.21
N GLU A 92 -7.16 -6.86 -25.14
CA GLU A 92 -8.14 -5.92 -24.60
C GLU A 92 -8.01 -4.50 -25.18
N LYS A 93 -6.82 -4.14 -25.67
CA LYS A 93 -6.50 -2.84 -26.28
C LYS A 93 -6.91 -1.65 -25.39
N PRO A 94 -6.41 -1.57 -24.14
CA PRO A 94 -6.75 -0.45 -23.27
C PRO A 94 -6.19 0.88 -23.79
N ASP A 95 -6.93 1.95 -23.54
CA ASP A 95 -6.52 3.32 -23.91
C ASP A 95 -5.46 3.86 -22.95
N ILE A 96 -5.46 3.40 -21.69
CA ILE A 96 -4.56 3.86 -20.62
C ILE A 96 -4.34 2.76 -19.60
N ILE A 97 -3.16 2.77 -18.98
CA ILE A 97 -2.82 1.90 -17.85
C ILE A 97 -2.65 2.75 -16.61
N HIS A 98 -3.41 2.45 -15.56
CA HIS A 98 -3.28 3.10 -14.27
C HIS A 98 -2.76 2.11 -13.23
N ILE A 99 -1.55 2.35 -12.75
CA ILE A 99 -0.82 1.50 -11.81
C ILE A 99 -1.01 2.04 -10.39
N ASN A 100 -1.24 1.15 -9.43
CA ASN A 100 -1.30 1.45 -8.00
C ASN A 100 -0.10 0.85 -7.25
N LEU A 101 -0.01 -0.46 -7.15
CA LEU A 101 1.14 -1.14 -6.55
C LEU A 101 1.74 -2.14 -7.54
N PHE A 102 3.04 -2.08 -7.76
CA PHE A 102 3.71 -2.98 -8.72
C PHE A 102 5.07 -3.52 -8.25
N HIS A 103 5.70 -2.87 -7.30
CA HIS A 103 7.05 -3.21 -6.86
C HIS A 103 7.16 -4.68 -6.38
N ARG A 104 8.29 -5.31 -6.68
CA ARG A 104 8.71 -6.67 -6.27
C ARG A 104 7.96 -7.85 -6.90
N VAL A 105 6.76 -7.66 -7.45
CA VAL A 105 5.98 -8.74 -8.08
C VAL A 105 5.74 -8.47 -9.56
N LEU A 106 5.06 -7.37 -9.86
CA LEU A 106 4.77 -6.95 -11.23
C LEU A 106 5.97 -6.26 -11.87
N THR A 107 6.74 -5.52 -11.09
CA THR A 107 8.01 -4.86 -11.42
C THR A 107 7.96 -3.80 -12.52
N ALA A 108 9.09 -3.16 -12.81
CA ALA A 108 9.25 -2.21 -13.91
C ALA A 108 8.84 -2.77 -15.29
N SER A 109 8.82 -4.08 -15.42
CA SER A 109 8.58 -4.78 -16.69
C SER A 109 7.20 -4.50 -17.29
N ILE A 110 6.19 -4.18 -16.45
CA ILE A 110 4.84 -3.84 -16.91
C ILE A 110 4.80 -2.46 -17.59
N VAL A 111 5.61 -1.51 -17.09
CA VAL A 111 5.76 -0.18 -17.71
C VAL A 111 6.47 -0.31 -19.06
N ASP A 112 7.53 -1.14 -19.14
CA ASP A 112 8.20 -1.43 -20.41
C ASP A 112 7.26 -2.07 -21.45
N ALA A 113 6.35 -2.95 -20.99
CA ALA A 113 5.32 -3.53 -21.86
C ALA A 113 4.36 -2.46 -22.36
N ALA A 114 3.83 -1.62 -21.47
CA ALA A 114 2.92 -0.51 -21.83
C ALA A 114 3.55 0.40 -22.89
N LYS A 115 4.80 0.82 -22.68
CA LYS A 115 5.51 1.70 -23.62
C LYS A 115 5.81 1.04 -24.95
N LYS A 116 6.10 -0.27 -24.97
CA LYS A 116 6.26 -1.00 -26.25
C LYS A 116 4.98 -1.00 -27.08
N HIS A 117 3.80 -0.98 -26.43
CA HIS A 117 2.50 -0.91 -27.09
C HIS A 117 1.97 0.53 -27.28
N GLY A 118 2.76 1.56 -26.95
CA GLY A 118 2.40 2.97 -27.10
C GLY A 118 1.32 3.45 -26.12
N ILE A 119 1.06 2.74 -25.02
CA ILE A 119 -0.02 3.07 -24.09
C ILE A 119 0.50 4.01 -23.00
N PRO A 120 -0.20 5.11 -22.71
CA PRO A 120 0.13 6.00 -21.60
C PRO A 120 -0.04 5.32 -20.24
N VAL A 121 0.85 5.67 -19.30
CA VAL A 121 0.92 5.10 -17.96
C VAL A 121 0.73 6.18 -16.91
N VAL A 122 -0.28 6.01 -16.06
CA VAL A 122 -0.47 6.78 -14.83
C VAL A 122 -0.06 5.91 -13.64
N PHE A 123 0.58 6.51 -12.64
CA PHE A 123 0.96 5.81 -11.41
C PHE A 123 0.52 6.59 -10.18
N THR A 124 -0.36 5.98 -9.36
CA THR A 124 -0.69 6.49 -8.03
C THR A 124 0.27 5.94 -7.00
N MET A 125 1.00 6.84 -6.34
CA MET A 125 2.04 6.51 -5.39
C MET A 125 1.46 6.34 -3.98
N HIS A 126 1.12 5.11 -3.59
CA HIS A 126 0.53 4.80 -2.28
C HIS A 126 1.56 4.68 -1.15
N ASP A 127 2.82 4.53 -1.50
CA ASP A 127 3.95 4.48 -0.57
C ASP A 127 5.18 5.20 -1.16
N LEU A 128 6.24 5.30 -0.39
CA LEU A 128 7.48 5.97 -0.79
C LEU A 128 8.51 5.05 -1.46
N ASN A 129 8.08 3.91 -2.03
CA ASN A 129 8.97 2.91 -2.64
C ASN A 129 9.85 3.49 -3.77
N CYS A 130 9.36 4.50 -4.49
CA CYS A 130 10.14 5.17 -5.53
C CYS A 130 11.42 5.81 -5.00
N VAL A 131 11.36 6.40 -3.81
CA VAL A 131 12.44 7.21 -3.22
C VAL A 131 13.15 6.52 -2.06
N CYS A 132 12.56 5.47 -1.49
CA CYS A 132 13.07 4.77 -0.32
C CYS A 132 12.85 3.24 -0.41
N PRO A 133 13.91 2.41 -0.40
CA PRO A 133 13.78 0.95 -0.51
C PRO A 133 12.92 0.31 0.59
N ASN A 134 12.84 0.90 1.79
CA ASN A 134 11.98 0.42 2.86
C ASN A 134 10.55 0.98 2.82
N HIS A 135 10.23 1.84 1.84
CA HIS A 135 8.94 2.44 1.49
C HIS A 135 8.29 3.37 2.53
N VAL A 136 8.84 3.48 3.74
CA VAL A 136 8.25 4.30 4.82
C VAL A 136 9.12 5.50 5.22
N MET A 137 10.36 5.59 4.73
CA MET A 137 11.35 6.62 5.10
C MET A 137 11.60 6.71 6.61
N LEU A 138 11.60 5.55 7.28
CA LEU A 138 11.98 5.42 8.68
C LEU A 138 13.24 4.55 8.81
N ASP A 139 14.11 4.91 9.75
CA ASP A 139 15.29 4.15 10.16
C ASP A 139 15.19 3.92 11.67
N HIS A 140 14.80 2.69 12.07
CA HIS A 140 14.58 2.32 13.47
C HIS A 140 13.70 3.34 14.23
N GLY A 141 12.55 3.69 13.64
CA GLY A 141 11.57 4.63 14.21
C GLY A 141 11.89 6.12 14.02
N LYS A 142 13.01 6.48 13.38
CA LYS A 142 13.38 7.87 13.11
C LYS A 142 13.20 8.21 11.63
N ILE A 143 12.72 9.42 11.32
CA ILE A 143 12.61 9.91 9.96
C ILE A 143 13.98 9.87 9.27
N CYS A 144 14.03 9.28 8.07
CA CYS A 144 15.25 9.07 7.31
C CYS A 144 15.07 9.43 5.83
N GLU A 145 15.88 10.34 5.35
CA GLU A 145 15.91 10.79 3.94
C GLU A 145 17.19 10.37 3.19
N ALA A 146 18.01 9.50 3.78
CA ALA A 146 19.31 9.15 3.24
C ALA A 146 19.28 8.57 1.82
N CYS A 147 18.16 7.98 1.39
CA CYS A 147 17.97 7.41 0.06
C CYS A 147 17.28 8.37 -0.94
N LEU A 148 16.77 9.52 -0.50
CA LEU A 148 15.90 10.42 -1.28
C LEU A 148 16.50 10.80 -2.65
N HIS A 149 17.78 11.07 -2.71
CA HIS A 149 18.49 11.42 -3.95
C HIS A 149 19.00 10.20 -4.73
N GLY A 150 18.48 9.00 -4.42
CA GLY A 150 18.75 7.77 -5.16
C GLY A 150 20.06 7.06 -4.78
N ASN A 151 20.61 7.32 -3.59
CA ASN A 151 21.66 6.50 -3.01
C ASN A 151 21.05 5.39 -2.14
N TYR A 152 20.48 4.39 -2.79
CA TYR A 152 19.71 3.31 -2.13
C TYR A 152 20.58 2.36 -1.29
N TRP A 153 21.92 2.37 -1.47
CA TRP A 153 22.85 1.60 -0.65
C TRP A 153 22.88 2.03 0.81
N ASN A 154 22.38 3.22 1.12
CA ASN A 154 22.17 3.65 2.50
C ASN A 154 21.21 2.71 3.26
N CYS A 155 20.22 2.10 2.58
CA CYS A 155 19.34 1.10 3.19
C CYS A 155 20.13 -0.12 3.68
N VAL A 156 21.10 -0.58 2.90
CA VAL A 156 21.97 -1.73 3.26
C VAL A 156 22.88 -1.38 4.44
N LYS A 157 23.48 -0.18 4.41
CA LYS A 157 24.38 0.29 5.49
C LYS A 157 23.66 0.41 6.84
N ARG A 158 22.42 0.91 6.80
CA ARG A 158 21.59 1.17 8.00
C ARG A 158 20.76 -0.04 8.46
N VAL A 159 20.65 -1.07 7.61
CA VAL A 159 19.81 -2.27 7.87
C VAL A 159 18.36 -1.90 8.19
N CYS A 160 17.83 -0.83 7.58
CA CYS A 160 16.56 -0.20 7.95
C CYS A 160 15.31 -0.90 7.40
N PHE A 161 15.45 -2.00 6.65
CA PHE A 161 14.31 -2.74 6.09
C PHE A 161 14.17 -4.10 6.74
N LYS A 162 13.18 -4.25 7.65
CA LYS A 162 12.85 -5.49 8.35
C LYS A 162 14.06 -6.12 9.05
N ASP A 163 14.97 -5.31 9.57
CA ASP A 163 16.19 -5.70 10.33
C ASP A 163 17.00 -6.81 9.64
N SER A 164 17.02 -6.81 8.30
CA SER A 164 17.65 -7.86 7.51
C SER A 164 18.52 -7.28 6.39
N ARG A 165 19.83 -7.51 6.48
CA ARG A 165 20.79 -7.10 5.43
C ARG A 165 20.45 -7.68 4.07
N ALA A 166 19.99 -8.94 4.01
CA ALA A 166 19.60 -9.57 2.75
C ALA A 166 18.38 -8.88 2.13
N LYS A 167 17.36 -8.55 2.93
CA LYS A 167 16.17 -7.82 2.46
C LYS A 167 16.52 -6.40 2.04
N CYS A 168 17.40 -5.71 2.79
CA CYS A 168 17.91 -4.39 2.42
C CYS A 168 18.68 -4.42 1.10
N LEU A 169 19.54 -5.43 0.89
CA LEU A 169 20.30 -5.60 -0.34
C LEU A 169 19.37 -5.78 -1.55
N MET A 170 18.38 -6.67 -1.43
CA MET A 170 17.41 -6.91 -2.50
C MET A 170 16.60 -5.66 -2.83
N ALA A 171 16.12 -4.94 -1.81
CA ALA A 171 15.37 -3.71 -2.01
C ALA A 171 16.24 -2.58 -2.62
N ALA A 172 17.51 -2.49 -2.22
CA ALA A 172 18.45 -1.53 -2.81
C ALA A 172 18.76 -1.85 -4.28
N ILE A 173 18.96 -3.13 -4.63
CA ILE A 173 19.20 -3.57 -6.02
C ILE A 173 17.98 -3.25 -6.89
N GLU A 174 16.75 -3.56 -6.43
CA GLU A 174 15.51 -3.22 -7.15
C GLU A 174 15.40 -1.71 -7.39
N SER A 175 15.58 -0.90 -6.34
CA SER A 175 15.48 0.55 -6.44
C SER A 175 16.56 1.16 -7.35
N ASP A 176 17.80 0.67 -7.27
CA ASP A 176 18.90 1.12 -8.15
C ASP A 176 18.66 0.72 -9.62
N PHE A 177 18.16 -0.50 -9.86
CA PHE A 177 17.75 -0.95 -11.18
C PHE A 177 16.64 -0.07 -11.75
N ASN A 178 15.56 0.19 -10.99
CA ASN A 178 14.46 1.03 -11.41
C ASN A 178 14.90 2.45 -11.76
N LYS A 179 15.82 3.03 -10.97
CA LYS A 179 16.42 4.33 -11.25
C LYS A 179 17.23 4.30 -12.54
N ARG A 180 18.17 3.34 -12.69
CA ARG A 180 19.09 3.25 -13.84
C ARG A 180 18.40 2.89 -15.14
N SER A 181 17.35 2.05 -15.09
CA SER A 181 16.52 1.71 -16.26
C SER A 181 15.65 2.86 -16.75
N GLY A 182 15.62 3.97 -16.01
CA GLY A 182 14.78 5.13 -16.31
C GLY A 182 13.30 4.84 -16.15
N LEU A 183 12.90 3.86 -15.32
CA LEU A 183 11.52 3.47 -15.11
C LEU A 183 10.61 4.67 -14.86
N TYR A 184 10.97 5.50 -13.89
CA TYR A 184 10.13 6.62 -13.47
C TYR A 184 10.01 7.73 -14.51
N ARG A 185 10.91 7.78 -15.50
CA ARG A 185 10.83 8.70 -16.66
C ARG A 185 9.91 8.17 -17.76
N LYS A 186 9.54 6.89 -17.72
CA LYS A 186 8.62 6.25 -18.67
C LYS A 186 7.16 6.37 -18.23
N ILE A 187 6.89 6.74 -16.99
CA ILE A 187 5.55 7.00 -16.46
C ILE A 187 5.15 8.41 -16.89
N ASP A 188 3.96 8.56 -17.47
CA ASP A 188 3.52 9.84 -18.06
C ASP A 188 2.93 10.79 -17.02
N LEU A 189 2.31 10.26 -15.96
CA LEU A 189 1.71 11.05 -14.89
C LEU A 189 1.85 10.34 -13.55
N PHE A 190 2.24 11.08 -12.53
CA PHE A 190 2.19 10.62 -11.14
C PHE A 190 1.03 11.28 -10.40
N ILE A 191 0.32 10.48 -9.60
CA ILE A 191 -0.68 10.94 -8.64
C ILE A 191 -0.14 10.64 -7.24
N THR A 192 -0.17 11.63 -6.36
CA THR A 192 0.27 11.50 -4.97
C THR A 192 -0.85 11.85 -4.01
N PRO A 193 -1.09 11.05 -2.94
CA PRO A 193 -2.20 11.27 -2.02
C PRO A 193 -1.96 12.42 -1.04
N SER A 194 -0.73 12.95 -1.00
CA SER A 194 -0.37 14.07 -0.12
C SER A 194 0.70 14.96 -0.76
N GLU A 195 0.75 16.23 -0.35
CA GLU A 195 1.81 17.16 -0.73
C GLU A 195 3.19 16.68 -0.26
N CYS A 196 3.26 16.01 0.87
CA CYS A 196 4.51 15.42 1.35
C CYS A 196 5.08 14.43 0.33
N TYR A 197 4.27 13.51 -0.21
CA TYR A 197 4.71 12.53 -1.22
C TYR A 197 5.10 13.23 -2.52
N LYS A 198 4.33 14.25 -2.95
CA LYS A 198 4.66 15.06 -4.10
C LYS A 198 6.03 15.69 -3.95
N ASN A 199 6.26 16.43 -2.86
CA ASN A 199 7.52 17.10 -2.58
C ASN A 199 8.71 16.12 -2.52
N LYS A 200 8.53 14.93 -1.91
CA LYS A 200 9.60 13.91 -1.88
C LYS A 200 9.93 13.39 -3.28
N LEU A 201 8.95 13.18 -4.12
CA LEU A 201 9.18 12.74 -5.49
C LEU A 201 9.83 13.84 -6.34
N GLU A 202 9.39 15.10 -6.23
CA GLU A 202 9.98 16.26 -6.91
C GLU A 202 11.46 16.44 -6.54
N VAL A 203 11.76 16.51 -5.23
CA VAL A 203 13.13 16.68 -4.71
C VAL A 203 14.04 15.52 -5.10
N SER A 204 13.51 14.30 -5.26
CA SER A 204 14.30 13.13 -5.66
C SER A 204 14.91 13.25 -7.06
N GLY A 205 14.30 14.03 -7.96
CA GLY A 205 14.72 14.16 -9.35
C GLY A 205 14.59 12.88 -10.20
N LEU A 206 13.84 11.89 -9.75
CA LEU A 206 13.67 10.60 -10.44
C LEU A 206 12.87 10.71 -11.73
N THR A 207 11.94 11.66 -11.80
CA THR A 207 11.10 11.89 -12.97
C THR A 207 11.07 13.37 -13.37
N LYS A 208 10.70 13.63 -14.62
CA LYS A 208 10.33 14.95 -15.15
C LYS A 208 8.85 15.00 -15.55
N SER A 209 8.14 13.91 -15.40
CA SER A 209 6.71 13.84 -15.71
C SER A 209 5.91 14.64 -14.71
N PRO A 210 4.73 15.13 -15.09
CA PRO A 210 3.82 15.84 -14.19
C PRO A 210 3.53 15.02 -12.91
N ILE A 211 3.50 15.71 -11.77
CA ILE A 211 3.14 15.13 -10.47
C ILE A 211 1.94 15.91 -9.93
N VAL A 212 0.81 15.25 -9.80
CA VAL A 212 -0.44 15.84 -9.32
C VAL A 212 -0.72 15.36 -7.91
N HIS A 213 -0.95 16.29 -6.99
CA HIS A 213 -1.51 15.96 -5.69
C HIS A 213 -3.02 15.76 -5.82
N MET A 214 -3.49 14.58 -5.48
CA MET A 214 -4.91 14.23 -5.43
C MET A 214 -5.17 13.42 -4.17
N LYS A 215 -5.93 13.96 -3.25
CA LYS A 215 -6.29 13.28 -2.00
C LYS A 215 -7.03 11.98 -2.29
N ASN A 216 -6.84 10.98 -1.45
CA ASN A 216 -7.67 9.79 -1.49
C ASN A 216 -9.14 10.18 -1.30
N PHE A 217 -10.01 9.54 -2.05
CA PHE A 217 -11.45 9.75 -2.00
C PHE A 217 -12.11 8.66 -1.14
N LEU A 218 -13.35 8.94 -0.76
CA LEU A 218 -14.23 7.96 -0.14
C LEU A 218 -15.21 7.45 -1.21
N PRO A 219 -15.57 6.14 -1.23
CA PRO A 219 -16.56 5.61 -2.16
C PRO A 219 -17.87 6.41 -2.10
N ALA A 220 -18.46 6.72 -3.26
CA ALA A 220 -19.60 7.63 -3.36
C ALA A 220 -20.89 7.09 -2.70
N ASP A 221 -21.00 5.78 -2.55
CA ASP A 221 -22.13 5.08 -1.94
C ASP A 221 -22.02 4.95 -0.41
N THR A 222 -20.90 5.39 0.14
CA THR A 222 -20.69 5.32 1.60
C THR A 222 -21.63 6.33 2.27
N LYS A 223 -22.63 5.85 2.96
CA LYS A 223 -23.56 6.65 3.75
C LYS A 223 -22.87 7.18 5.00
N TYR A 224 -22.15 8.28 4.86
CA TYR A 224 -21.38 8.92 5.94
C TYR A 224 -22.23 9.72 6.92
N ALA A 225 -23.53 9.85 6.66
CA ALA A 225 -24.41 10.62 7.52
C ALA A 225 -24.45 10.00 8.93
N VAL A 226 -23.92 10.72 9.89
CA VAL A 226 -24.11 10.43 11.30
C VAL A 226 -25.57 10.71 11.61
N GLN A 227 -26.40 9.68 11.62
CA GLN A 227 -27.77 9.76 12.09
C GLN A 227 -27.77 9.24 13.54
N GLY A 228 -27.84 10.15 14.50
CA GLY A 228 -27.99 9.75 15.90
C GLY A 228 -27.16 10.60 16.87
N LYS A 229 -27.33 10.31 18.16
CA LYS A 229 -26.50 10.89 19.21
C LYS A 229 -25.08 10.34 19.10
N ARG A 230 -24.09 11.23 19.27
CA ARG A 230 -22.70 10.80 19.49
C ARG A 230 -22.66 9.82 20.66
N GLY A 231 -21.95 8.73 20.49
CA GLY A 231 -21.62 7.83 21.57
C GLY A 231 -20.64 8.45 22.56
N ASP A 232 -20.26 7.68 23.55
CA ASP A 232 -19.41 8.10 24.67
C ASP A 232 -17.99 7.55 24.59
N TYR A 233 -17.63 6.79 23.54
CA TYR A 233 -16.31 6.17 23.40
C TYR A 233 -15.46 6.82 22.33
N VAL A 234 -14.14 6.78 22.55
CA VAL A 234 -13.10 7.09 21.58
C VAL A 234 -12.85 5.86 20.70
N LEU A 235 -12.67 6.06 19.41
CA LEU A 235 -12.41 4.98 18.45
C LEU A 235 -11.03 5.13 17.84
N TYR A 236 -10.26 4.05 17.84
CA TYR A 236 -9.16 3.83 16.93
C TYR A 236 -9.54 2.72 15.96
N TYR A 237 -9.27 2.90 14.65
CA TYR A 237 -9.35 1.79 13.71
C TYR A 237 -8.17 1.85 12.73
N GLY A 238 -7.59 0.67 12.48
CA GLY A 238 -6.44 0.54 11.57
C GLY A 238 -5.54 -0.63 11.95
N ARG A 239 -4.41 -0.73 11.23
CA ARG A 239 -3.40 -1.74 11.52
C ARG A 239 -2.76 -1.46 12.89
N LEU A 240 -2.57 -2.51 13.69
CA LEU A 240 -1.90 -2.41 14.98
C LEU A 240 -0.39 -2.58 14.79
N SER A 241 0.31 -1.47 14.47
CA SER A 241 1.75 -1.43 14.20
C SER A 241 2.38 -0.19 14.84
N ALA A 242 3.67 -0.25 15.14
CA ALA A 242 4.38 0.74 15.95
C ALA A 242 4.21 2.17 15.44
N GLU A 243 4.28 2.40 14.11
CA GLU A 243 4.11 3.70 13.48
C GLU A 243 2.70 4.30 13.64
N LYS A 244 1.74 3.51 14.15
CA LYS A 244 0.37 3.96 14.41
C LYS A 244 0.16 4.50 15.82
N GLY A 245 1.17 4.44 16.68
CA GLY A 245 1.17 5.08 17.99
C GLY A 245 0.12 4.57 18.97
N ILE A 246 -0.37 3.31 18.83
CA ILE A 246 -1.48 2.80 19.64
C ILE A 246 -1.06 2.66 21.10
N LEU A 247 0.19 2.27 21.38
CA LEU A 247 0.70 2.21 22.75
C LEU A 247 0.67 3.59 23.42
N THR A 248 1.02 4.65 22.69
CA THR A 248 0.91 6.04 23.16
C THR A 248 -0.56 6.40 23.46
N LEU A 249 -1.51 5.96 22.62
CA LEU A 249 -2.94 6.16 22.88
C LEU A 249 -3.39 5.42 24.13
N VAL A 250 -3.03 4.17 24.33
CA VAL A 250 -3.39 3.38 25.53
C VAL A 250 -2.87 4.04 26.78
N ARG A 251 -1.60 4.48 26.79
CA ARG A 251 -1.01 5.23 27.93
C ARG A 251 -1.75 6.55 28.20
N ALA A 252 -2.21 7.24 27.15
CA ALA A 252 -2.98 8.46 27.32
C ALA A 252 -4.33 8.21 28.03
N MET A 253 -4.93 7.02 27.83
CA MET A 253 -6.18 6.64 28.48
C MET A 253 -6.07 6.52 30.00
N GLU A 254 -4.87 6.32 30.55
CA GLU A 254 -4.63 6.32 32.00
C GLU A 254 -5.00 7.69 32.63
N LYS A 255 -4.79 8.77 31.90
CA LYS A 255 -5.05 10.14 32.33
C LYS A 255 -6.52 10.58 32.14
N LEU A 256 -7.33 9.75 31.50
CA LEU A 256 -8.73 10.07 31.21
C LEU A 256 -9.64 9.20 32.06
N GLU A 257 -10.36 9.81 32.99
CA GLU A 257 -11.38 9.11 33.78
C GLU A 257 -12.67 8.95 32.96
N ASN A 258 -13.32 7.78 33.08
CA ASN A 258 -14.65 7.50 32.51
C ASN A 258 -14.77 7.65 30.98
N VAL A 259 -13.68 7.57 30.22
CA VAL A 259 -13.70 7.58 28.75
C VAL A 259 -13.38 6.17 28.23
N PRO A 260 -14.32 5.47 27.58
CA PRO A 260 -14.04 4.19 26.93
C PRO A 260 -13.23 4.39 25.64
N LEU A 261 -12.34 3.44 25.34
CA LEU A 261 -11.62 3.34 24.08
C LEU A 261 -11.94 2.00 23.40
N ILE A 262 -12.37 2.05 22.14
CA ILE A 262 -12.51 0.86 21.29
C ILE A 262 -11.39 0.88 20.25
N ILE A 263 -10.65 -0.24 20.17
CA ILE A 263 -9.57 -0.46 19.22
C ILE A 263 -10.03 -1.50 18.19
N VAL A 264 -10.16 -1.10 16.94
CA VAL A 264 -10.55 -1.95 15.82
C VAL A 264 -9.35 -2.20 14.92
N GLY A 265 -9.00 -3.45 14.71
CA GLY A 265 -7.88 -3.85 13.82
C GLY A 265 -7.07 -5.01 14.38
N THR A 266 -6.09 -5.43 13.60
CA THR A 266 -5.09 -6.45 13.96
C THR A 266 -3.70 -6.01 13.49
N GLY A 267 -2.66 -6.59 14.04
CA GLY A 267 -1.29 -6.28 13.64
C GLY A 267 -0.22 -6.81 14.58
N PRO A 268 1.05 -6.56 14.25
CA PRO A 268 2.18 -7.10 15.01
C PRO A 268 2.28 -6.60 16.46
N GLU A 269 1.66 -5.45 16.79
CA GLU A 269 1.68 -4.86 18.14
C GLU A 269 0.54 -5.37 19.04
N GLU A 270 -0.30 -6.30 18.58
CA GLU A 270 -1.50 -6.73 19.31
C GLU A 270 -1.20 -7.22 20.72
N ASP A 271 -0.18 -8.09 20.88
CA ASP A 271 0.21 -8.63 22.18
C ASP A 271 0.80 -7.54 23.10
N ALA A 272 1.60 -6.63 22.53
CA ALA A 272 2.16 -5.52 23.29
C ALA A 272 1.06 -4.55 23.77
N ILE A 273 0.04 -4.29 22.94
CA ILE A 273 -1.10 -3.44 23.30
C ILE A 273 -1.91 -4.11 24.43
N ARG A 274 -2.15 -5.41 24.35
CA ARG A 274 -2.84 -6.16 25.45
C ARG A 274 -2.07 -6.08 26.74
N ALA A 275 -0.76 -6.29 26.71
CA ALA A 275 0.10 -6.20 27.88
C ALA A 275 0.05 -4.79 28.52
N GLU A 276 0.04 -3.74 27.69
CA GLU A 276 -0.03 -2.36 28.16
C GLU A 276 -1.38 -2.05 28.81
N ILE A 277 -2.49 -2.56 28.25
CA ILE A 277 -3.83 -2.44 28.83
C ILE A 277 -3.89 -3.08 30.21
N GLU A 278 -3.29 -4.26 30.37
CA GLU A 278 -3.23 -4.98 31.66
C GLU A 278 -2.36 -4.25 32.67
N ALA A 279 -1.15 -3.81 32.27
CA ALA A 279 -0.20 -3.12 33.14
C ALA A 279 -0.76 -1.82 33.74
N HIS A 280 -1.62 -1.12 33.00
CA HIS A 280 -2.27 0.12 33.45
C HIS A 280 -3.70 -0.09 33.97
N HIS A 281 -4.14 -1.35 34.19
CA HIS A 281 -5.47 -1.69 34.71
C HIS A 281 -6.65 -1.10 33.90
N LEU A 282 -6.48 -1.02 32.56
CA LEU A 282 -7.45 -0.40 31.65
C LEU A 282 -8.47 -1.37 31.06
N ASN A 283 -8.49 -2.65 31.48
CA ASN A 283 -9.34 -3.70 30.91
C ASN A 283 -10.86 -3.38 30.90
N GLN A 284 -11.33 -2.56 31.83
CA GLN A 284 -12.74 -2.15 31.87
C GLN A 284 -13.07 -0.99 30.93
N ARG A 285 -12.06 -0.27 30.43
CA ARG A 285 -12.23 0.94 29.62
C ARG A 285 -11.66 0.83 28.20
N VAL A 286 -10.75 -0.08 27.95
CA VAL A 286 -10.14 -0.29 26.63
C VAL A 286 -10.53 -1.66 26.11
N THR A 287 -11.22 -1.70 24.97
CA THR A 287 -11.70 -2.93 24.36
C THR A 287 -11.08 -3.09 22.97
N MET A 288 -10.46 -4.23 22.73
CA MET A 288 -9.95 -4.64 21.41
C MET A 288 -10.96 -5.59 20.77
N VAL A 289 -11.55 -5.19 19.63
CA VAL A 289 -12.61 -5.94 18.93
C VAL A 289 -12.11 -6.71 17.70
N GLY A 290 -10.80 -6.68 17.46
CA GLY A 290 -10.19 -7.33 16.30
C GLY A 290 -10.49 -6.61 14.98
N PHE A 291 -10.25 -7.28 13.86
CA PHE A 291 -10.49 -6.73 12.53
C PHE A 291 -11.99 -6.63 12.25
N GLN A 292 -12.42 -5.45 11.79
CA GLN A 292 -13.77 -5.19 11.31
C GLN A 292 -13.71 -4.53 9.93
N SER A 293 -14.72 -4.77 9.11
CA SER A 293 -14.83 -4.17 7.77
C SER A 293 -16.29 -3.91 7.39
N GLY A 294 -16.53 -3.19 6.31
CA GLY A 294 -17.87 -2.92 5.79
C GLY A 294 -18.78 -2.26 6.84
N GLU A 295 -20.03 -2.69 6.90
CA GLU A 295 -21.04 -2.10 7.79
C GLU A 295 -20.70 -2.26 9.28
N ASN A 296 -20.03 -3.35 9.66
CA ASN A 296 -19.60 -3.54 11.06
C ASN A 296 -18.63 -2.44 11.50
N LEU A 297 -17.63 -2.11 10.66
CA LEU A 297 -16.71 -1.01 10.96
C LEU A 297 -17.46 0.33 11.02
N TRP A 298 -18.38 0.56 10.07
CA TRP A 298 -19.14 1.81 10.02
C TRP A 298 -20.04 2.00 11.22
N GLN A 299 -20.55 0.93 11.84
CA GLN A 299 -21.29 1.03 13.10
C GLN A 299 -20.42 1.60 14.23
N TYR A 300 -19.16 1.13 14.35
CA TYR A 300 -18.22 1.72 15.31
C TYR A 300 -17.92 3.20 15.01
N VAL A 301 -17.72 3.53 13.74
CA VAL A 301 -17.39 4.91 13.33
C VAL A 301 -18.58 5.86 13.56
N ARG A 302 -19.82 5.44 13.24
CA ARG A 302 -21.01 6.28 13.42
C ARG A 302 -21.38 6.52 14.88
N ASN A 303 -21.07 5.55 15.73
CA ASN A 303 -21.46 5.58 17.14
C ASN A 303 -20.36 6.06 18.09
N CYS A 304 -19.18 6.44 17.61
CA CYS A 304 -18.13 6.97 18.47
C CYS A 304 -18.30 8.47 18.77
N ALA A 305 -17.74 8.91 19.88
CA ALA A 305 -17.61 10.35 20.19
C ALA A 305 -16.61 11.02 19.23
N CYS A 306 -15.47 10.38 18.99
CA CYS A 306 -14.46 10.81 18.05
C CYS A 306 -13.57 9.64 17.61
N VAL A 307 -12.91 9.81 16.46
CA VAL A 307 -11.85 8.93 15.98
C VAL A 307 -10.51 9.56 16.31
N VAL A 308 -9.58 8.76 16.83
CA VAL A 308 -8.20 9.21 17.11
C VAL A 308 -7.23 8.50 16.17
N VAL A 309 -6.33 9.26 15.57
CA VAL A 309 -5.26 8.77 14.69
C VAL A 309 -3.93 9.19 15.30
N PRO A 310 -3.35 8.39 16.21
CA PRO A 310 -2.17 8.77 16.99
C PRO A 310 -0.86 8.47 16.26
N SER A 311 -0.89 8.30 14.93
CA SER A 311 0.30 7.94 14.13
C SER A 311 1.46 8.92 14.35
N GLU A 312 2.67 8.39 14.53
CA GLU A 312 3.92 9.11 14.75
C GLU A 312 4.67 9.40 13.45
#